data_b0a3d83fc96b814f512ae27df13707fd
#
_entry.id   b0a3d83fc96b814f512ae27df13707fd
#
_cell.length_a   1.000
_cell.length_b   1.000
_cell.length_c   1.000
_cell.angle_alpha   90.00
_cell.angle_beta   90.00
_cell.angle_gamma   90.00
#
_symmetry.space_group_name_H-M   'P 1'
#
loop_
_entity.id
_entity.type
_entity.pdbx_description
1 polymer ?
#
loop_
_entity_poly.entity_id
_entity_poly.type
_entity_poly.pdbx_seq_one_letter_code
_entity_poly.pdbx_strand_id
1 'polypeptide(L)'
;MKRSFRSLVCLCLAVCGILCSGILLGGRISAEAKDQQVSVAFSQDDLALLAQESGLAVETWREALQQAGISHWIGQEPASFLLPGEVVGAATQVPLALVENHDRTSVLLPEGVDLETYDGPMVKTLYLYEDYANRATEGDAQEIENLLFRGGVDRGMRLLLLTPFRTETGEYILDPGVYVTCLEDLGARLEARGLTLGETFSCLETEPASPLLLLGAGLVPVLLGVWLVCRWSKLQGRGWILVVAVVALAALSQVQPAWMQKGLMLLSAVVFPCVAAWWIAQFARQVPSRLSRHWLAWDGILAMGLVLGWSLLGGLHVAALMASRSYLMGAQIFSGVKVALLLPIVFAALGLLYVLRQEIVAAWRRSWLPILLAVLLFGGICGVFLLRSGDWSGRFSGLETTLRNGLETAFYARPRSKELFLAAPCVPLFLWACRRKVLFFQFFCGVGVCLECVSVVNTFCHGVAPVGVSLIRSLLGAGLGLCLGLVAVAIAEGILRVWRAKGKGTLSNE
;
A
#
# COMPACT_ATOMS: atom_id res chain seq x y z
N MET A 1 -44.15 5.76 2.31
CA MET A 1 -43.66 5.78 3.72
C MET A 1 -42.61 4.71 4.03
N LYS A 2 -42.88 3.40 3.87
CA LYS A 2 -41.87 2.33 4.22
C LYS A 2 -40.53 2.41 3.44
N ARG A 3 -40.52 2.84 2.18
CA ARG A 3 -39.29 2.98 1.37
C ARG A 3 -38.44 4.17 1.85
N SER A 4 -39.06 5.29 2.17
CA SER A 4 -38.39 6.50 2.69
C SER A 4 -37.75 6.26 4.06
N PHE A 5 -38.44 5.56 4.97
CA PHE A 5 -37.90 5.23 6.31
C PHE A 5 -36.66 4.31 6.23
N ARG A 6 -36.68 3.27 5.37
CA ARG A 6 -35.52 2.38 5.17
C ARG A 6 -34.32 3.13 4.60
N SER A 7 -34.53 4.04 3.65
CA SER A 7 -33.47 4.87 3.10
C SER A 7 -32.88 5.79 4.15
N LEU A 8 -33.70 6.35 5.03
CA LEU A 8 -33.26 7.19 6.13
C LEU A 8 -32.40 6.42 7.13
N VAL A 9 -32.82 5.22 7.54
CA VAL A 9 -32.05 4.36 8.46
C VAL A 9 -30.68 4.01 7.86
N CYS A 10 -30.62 3.57 6.60
CA CYS A 10 -29.37 3.29 5.93
C CYS A 10 -28.46 4.51 5.86
N LEU A 11 -29.02 5.70 5.60
CA LEU A 11 -28.27 6.94 5.58
C LEU A 11 -27.70 7.28 6.96
N CYS A 12 -28.49 7.17 8.02
CA CYS A 12 -28.03 7.39 9.39
C CYS A 12 -26.89 6.43 9.78
N LEU A 13 -27.01 5.14 9.45
CA LEU A 13 -25.97 4.14 9.72
C LEU A 13 -24.69 4.45 8.91
N ALA A 14 -24.80 4.86 7.65
CA ALA A 14 -23.67 5.25 6.84
C ALA A 14 -22.95 6.48 7.40
N VAL A 15 -23.72 7.52 7.79
CA VAL A 15 -23.18 8.74 8.41
C VAL A 15 -22.48 8.42 9.72
N CYS A 16 -23.10 7.61 10.59
CA CYS A 16 -22.48 7.15 11.83
C CYS A 16 -21.15 6.42 11.56
N GLY A 17 -21.14 5.49 10.59
CA GLY A 17 -19.94 4.76 10.23
C GLY A 17 -18.82 5.66 9.68
N ILE A 18 -19.14 6.64 8.85
CA ILE A 18 -18.18 7.61 8.33
C ILE A 18 -17.61 8.48 9.46
N LEU A 19 -18.44 8.94 10.38
CA LEU A 19 -17.98 9.73 11.53
C LEU A 19 -17.06 8.92 12.44
N CYS A 20 -17.41 7.67 12.77
CA CYS A 20 -16.54 6.79 13.56
C CYS A 20 -15.20 6.54 12.86
N SER A 21 -15.21 6.29 11.54
CA SER A 21 -13.98 6.13 10.75
C SER A 21 -13.15 7.41 10.75
N GLY A 22 -13.79 8.56 10.66
CA GLY A 22 -13.14 9.87 10.70
C GLY A 22 -12.44 10.13 12.05
N ILE A 23 -13.05 9.76 13.16
CA ILE A 23 -12.46 9.89 14.50
C ILE A 23 -11.24 8.99 14.64
N LEU A 24 -11.35 7.71 14.26
CA LEU A 24 -10.23 6.76 14.31
C LEU A 24 -9.06 7.20 13.42
N LEU A 25 -9.36 7.63 12.20
CA LEU A 25 -8.35 8.11 11.25
C LEU A 25 -7.69 9.41 11.73
N GLY A 26 -8.48 10.34 12.29
CA GLY A 26 -7.99 11.59 12.85
C GLY A 26 -7.02 11.36 14.01
N GLY A 27 -7.34 10.46 14.93
CA GLY A 27 -6.44 10.05 16.01
C GLY A 27 -5.13 9.47 15.49
N ARG A 28 -5.20 8.58 14.50
CA ARG A 28 -4.02 8.00 13.84
C ARG A 28 -3.15 9.07 13.18
N ILE A 29 -3.71 9.93 12.35
CA ILE A 29 -2.97 11.01 11.66
C ILE A 29 -2.34 11.97 12.67
N SER A 30 -3.04 12.30 13.76
CA SER A 30 -2.51 13.16 14.82
C SER A 30 -1.30 12.53 15.53
N ALA A 31 -1.35 11.21 15.78
CA ALA A 31 -0.22 10.48 16.36
C ALA A 31 0.97 10.42 15.39
N GLU A 32 0.73 10.11 14.10
CA GLU A 32 1.75 10.09 13.07
C GLU A 32 2.40 11.48 12.85
N ALA A 33 1.65 12.57 13.00
CA ALA A 33 2.15 13.94 12.82
C ALA A 33 3.12 14.39 13.92
N LYS A 34 3.02 13.81 15.12
CA LYS A 34 3.94 14.07 16.24
C LYS A 34 5.21 13.22 16.19
N ASP A 35 5.18 12.16 15.41
CA ASP A 35 6.21 11.14 15.33
C ASP A 35 7.28 11.53 14.28
N GLN A 36 8.15 12.51 14.61
CA GLN A 36 9.07 13.13 13.65
C GLN A 36 10.55 12.92 13.96
N GLN A 37 10.90 12.47 15.16
CA GLN A 37 12.31 12.31 15.57
C GLN A 37 12.79 10.88 15.31
N VAL A 38 13.92 10.75 14.64
CA VAL A 38 14.58 9.49 14.32
C VAL A 38 15.94 9.47 14.98
N SER A 39 16.32 8.36 15.58
CA SER A 39 17.66 8.15 16.13
C SER A 39 18.28 6.89 15.54
N VAL A 40 19.60 6.87 15.56
CA VAL A 40 20.41 5.73 15.13
C VAL A 40 21.09 5.11 16.35
N ALA A 41 21.00 3.79 16.42
CA ALA A 41 21.66 2.99 17.43
C ALA A 41 22.70 2.07 16.78
N PHE A 42 23.74 1.71 17.54
CA PHE A 42 24.76 0.75 17.12
C PHE A 42 25.07 -0.21 18.27
N SER A 43 25.41 -1.46 17.94
CA SER A 43 25.77 -2.44 18.96
C SER A 43 27.19 -2.16 19.49
N GLN A 44 27.38 -2.29 20.81
CA GLN A 44 28.71 -2.18 21.41
C GLN A 44 29.63 -3.31 21.00
N ASP A 45 29.09 -4.50 20.81
CA ASP A 45 29.86 -5.66 20.35
C ASP A 45 30.29 -5.51 18.88
N ASP A 46 29.40 -4.98 18.03
CA ASP A 46 29.75 -4.68 16.64
C ASP A 46 30.77 -3.56 16.52
N LEU A 47 30.71 -2.56 17.42
CA LEU A 47 31.75 -1.54 17.52
C LEU A 47 33.12 -2.11 17.90
N ALA A 48 33.16 -3.01 18.87
CA ALA A 48 34.38 -3.71 19.28
C ALA A 48 34.93 -4.60 18.14
N LEU A 49 34.04 -5.25 17.40
CA LEU A 49 34.40 -6.05 16.24
C LEU A 49 35.06 -5.19 15.14
N LEU A 50 34.44 -4.07 14.76
CA LEU A 50 34.98 -3.15 13.75
C LEU A 50 36.35 -2.58 14.19
N ALA A 51 36.51 -2.23 15.47
CA ALA A 51 37.76 -1.77 16.02
C ALA A 51 38.85 -2.84 15.95
N GLN A 52 38.52 -4.08 16.28
CA GLN A 52 39.47 -5.21 16.20
C GLN A 52 39.90 -5.49 14.75
N GLU A 53 38.95 -5.55 13.81
CA GLU A 53 39.21 -5.88 12.41
C GLU A 53 39.98 -4.73 11.68
N SER A 54 39.70 -3.48 12.04
CA SER A 54 40.37 -2.30 11.44
C SER A 54 41.72 -1.99 12.06
N GLY A 55 41.99 -2.48 13.26
CA GLY A 55 43.18 -2.11 14.06
C GLY A 55 43.12 -0.68 14.63
N LEU A 56 41.96 0.00 14.55
CA LEU A 56 41.71 1.30 15.14
C LEU A 56 41.23 1.17 16.59
N ALA A 57 41.45 2.23 17.41
CA ALA A 57 40.90 2.24 18.77
C ALA A 57 39.36 2.31 18.72
N VAL A 58 38.69 1.66 19.70
CA VAL A 58 37.22 1.71 19.87
C VAL A 58 36.72 3.14 19.97
N GLU A 59 37.48 4.00 20.68
CA GLU A 59 37.17 5.40 20.85
C GLU A 59 37.17 6.19 19.54
N THR A 60 38.10 5.87 18.63
CA THR A 60 38.14 6.50 17.28
C THR A 60 36.87 6.18 16.48
N TRP A 61 36.44 4.93 16.48
CA TRP A 61 35.20 4.54 15.87
C TRP A 61 33.98 5.19 16.53
N ARG A 62 33.95 5.19 17.85
CA ARG A 62 32.88 5.81 18.62
C ARG A 62 32.74 7.29 18.33
N GLU A 63 33.83 8.05 18.36
CA GLU A 63 33.84 9.49 18.07
C GLU A 63 33.33 9.76 16.65
N ALA A 64 33.83 9.02 15.65
CA ALA A 64 33.39 9.18 14.28
C ALA A 64 31.87 8.91 14.13
N LEU A 65 31.40 7.83 14.69
CA LEU A 65 29.97 7.45 14.60
C LEU A 65 29.06 8.40 15.41
N GLN A 66 29.55 8.95 16.55
CA GLN A 66 28.82 9.97 17.30
C GLN A 66 28.73 11.29 16.53
N GLN A 67 29.79 11.72 15.88
CA GLN A 67 29.77 12.90 15.00
C GLN A 67 28.77 12.73 13.84
N ALA A 68 28.61 11.51 13.35
CA ALA A 68 27.64 11.18 12.30
C ALA A 68 26.18 11.06 12.80
N GLY A 69 25.93 11.22 14.11
CA GLY A 69 24.58 11.21 14.69
C GLY A 69 24.16 9.91 15.37
N ILE A 70 25.08 8.94 15.58
CA ILE A 70 24.77 7.79 16.42
C ILE A 70 24.76 8.21 17.88
N SER A 71 23.61 8.11 18.51
CA SER A 71 23.39 8.56 19.88
C SER A 71 23.21 7.42 20.88
N HIS A 72 22.89 6.21 20.40
CA HIS A 72 22.53 5.09 21.25
C HIS A 72 23.45 3.90 21.05
N TRP A 73 24.01 3.42 22.16
CA TRP A 73 24.89 2.25 22.22
C TRP A 73 24.19 1.13 22.96
N ILE A 74 23.87 0.05 22.25
CA ILE A 74 23.00 -1.02 22.76
C ILE A 74 23.82 -2.30 22.88
N GLY A 75 23.52 -3.13 23.89
CA GLY A 75 24.02 -4.50 23.95
C GLY A 75 23.40 -5.35 22.84
N GLN A 76 24.00 -6.50 22.56
CA GLN A 76 23.53 -7.36 21.48
C GLN A 76 22.11 -7.88 21.74
N GLU A 77 21.18 -7.73 20.80
CA GLU A 77 20.23 -8.77 20.40
C GLU A 77 19.20 -8.27 19.37
N PRO A 78 18.86 -9.07 18.34
CA PRO A 78 17.81 -8.75 17.38
C PRO A 78 16.41 -9.08 17.94
N ALA A 79 16.20 -8.97 19.25
CA ALA A 79 14.92 -9.16 19.92
C ALA A 79 14.39 -7.80 20.39
N SER A 80 13.07 -7.66 20.51
CA SER A 80 12.48 -6.46 21.15
C SER A 80 12.95 -6.35 22.59
N PHE A 81 13.36 -5.17 23.01
CA PHE A 81 14.02 -4.94 24.30
C PHE A 81 13.54 -3.63 24.94
N LEU A 82 13.72 -3.55 26.25
CA LEU A 82 13.56 -2.31 26.99
C LEU A 82 14.84 -1.49 26.86
N LEU A 83 14.74 -0.26 26.38
CA LEU A 83 15.88 0.64 26.26
C LEU A 83 16.42 0.99 27.66
N PRO A 84 17.75 1.06 27.83
CA PRO A 84 18.32 1.51 29.09
C PRO A 84 17.80 2.90 29.50
N GLY A 85 17.50 3.11 30.76
CA GLY A 85 16.88 4.34 31.26
C GLY A 85 17.69 5.63 31.05
N GLU A 86 18.98 5.51 30.76
CA GLU A 86 19.86 6.64 30.43
C GLU A 86 19.60 7.23 29.04
N VAL A 87 18.90 6.50 28.18
CA VAL A 87 18.69 6.83 26.75
C VAL A 87 17.50 7.77 26.56
N VAL A 88 16.63 7.91 27.56
CA VAL A 88 15.38 8.65 27.43
C VAL A 88 15.37 9.82 28.43
N GLY A 89 15.82 10.97 27.99
CA GLY A 89 15.73 12.19 28.80
C GLY A 89 14.27 12.43 29.25
N ALA A 90 14.06 12.59 30.54
CA ALA A 90 12.81 12.99 31.19
C ALA A 90 11.60 12.03 31.11
N ALA A 91 11.65 10.88 30.45
CA ALA A 91 10.56 9.91 30.51
C ALA A 91 10.65 9.09 31.81
N THR A 92 9.58 9.08 32.59
CA THR A 92 9.49 8.30 33.83
C THR A 92 9.35 6.79 33.60
N GLN A 93 9.20 6.38 32.33
CA GLN A 93 9.04 4.98 31.92
C GLN A 93 10.03 4.63 30.81
N VAL A 94 10.61 3.44 30.91
CA VAL A 94 11.57 2.91 29.93
C VAL A 94 10.85 2.56 28.64
N PRO A 95 11.26 3.09 27.48
CA PRO A 95 10.62 2.77 26.21
C PRO A 95 10.87 1.32 25.80
N LEU A 96 9.84 0.70 25.24
CA LEU A 96 9.94 -0.61 24.61
C LEU A 96 10.30 -0.45 23.13
N ALA A 97 11.49 -0.88 22.76
CA ALA A 97 11.93 -0.96 21.37
C ALA A 97 11.33 -2.21 20.73
N LEU A 98 10.42 -2.01 19.79
CA LEU A 98 9.77 -3.09 19.03
C LEU A 98 10.55 -3.35 17.75
N VAL A 99 11.38 -4.38 17.77
CA VAL A 99 12.25 -4.75 16.65
C VAL A 99 11.47 -5.56 15.63
N GLU A 100 11.57 -5.16 14.37
CA GLU A 100 10.99 -5.90 13.26
C GLU A 100 11.72 -7.23 13.07
N ASN A 101 10.97 -8.32 12.84
CA ASN A 101 11.55 -9.64 12.61
C ASN A 101 12.29 -9.72 11.27
N HIS A 102 13.12 -10.75 11.11
CA HIS A 102 13.92 -10.99 9.90
C HIS A 102 13.08 -11.01 8.61
N ASP A 103 11.88 -11.59 8.66
CA ASP A 103 10.97 -11.68 7.51
C ASP A 103 10.20 -10.37 7.25
N ARG A 104 10.37 -9.36 8.09
CA ARG A 104 9.69 -8.05 8.02
C ARG A 104 8.17 -8.14 7.98
N THR A 105 7.63 -9.21 8.53
CA THR A 105 6.18 -9.46 8.56
C THR A 105 5.55 -8.98 9.86
N SER A 106 6.29 -8.99 10.97
CA SER A 106 5.81 -8.61 12.30
C SER A 106 6.97 -8.11 13.16
N VAL A 107 6.68 -7.65 14.36
CA VAL A 107 7.69 -7.36 15.40
C VAL A 107 7.81 -8.56 16.34
N LEU A 108 9.00 -8.73 16.91
CA LEU A 108 9.27 -9.71 17.94
C LEU A 108 8.82 -9.11 19.29
N LEU A 109 7.80 -9.69 19.91
CA LEU A 109 7.34 -9.26 21.23
C LEU A 109 8.14 -9.96 22.32
N PRO A 110 8.53 -9.24 23.40
CA PRO A 110 9.07 -9.88 24.58
C PRO A 110 8.04 -10.79 25.24
N GLU A 111 8.48 -11.86 25.89
CA GLU A 111 7.58 -12.77 26.60
C GLU A 111 6.77 -12.04 27.67
N GLY A 112 5.46 -12.26 27.67
CA GLY A 112 4.54 -11.69 28.65
C GLY A 112 4.11 -10.23 28.39
N VAL A 113 4.55 -9.60 27.32
CA VAL A 113 4.13 -8.24 26.95
C VAL A 113 2.91 -8.29 26.02
N ASP A 114 1.81 -7.70 26.50
CA ASP A 114 0.63 -7.42 25.66
C ASP A 114 0.60 -5.93 25.35
N LEU A 115 0.69 -5.59 24.04
CA LEU A 115 0.76 -4.21 23.58
C LEU A 115 -0.52 -3.41 23.85
N GLU A 116 -1.67 -4.05 23.97
CA GLU A 116 -2.94 -3.36 24.23
C GLU A 116 -3.04 -2.91 25.71
N THR A 117 -2.32 -3.59 26.59
CA THR A 117 -2.29 -3.30 28.05
C THR A 117 -1.00 -2.63 28.51
N TYR A 118 0.01 -2.52 27.64
CA TYR A 118 1.27 -1.88 27.98
C TYR A 118 1.13 -0.35 28.00
N ASP A 119 1.35 0.25 29.18
CA ASP A 119 1.19 1.70 29.40
C ASP A 119 2.46 2.52 29.12
N GLY A 120 3.60 1.85 28.87
CA GLY A 120 4.86 2.52 28.58
C GLY A 120 4.98 3.07 27.16
N PRO A 121 5.95 3.98 26.92
CA PRO A 121 6.26 4.45 25.59
C PRO A 121 6.82 3.31 24.74
N MET A 122 6.53 3.35 23.42
CA MET A 122 6.99 2.34 22.47
C MET A 122 7.59 3.01 21.24
N VAL A 123 8.66 2.42 20.72
CA VAL A 123 9.31 2.87 19.51
C VAL A 123 9.43 1.75 18.49
N LYS A 124 9.11 2.05 17.23
CA LYS A 124 9.33 1.12 16.12
C LYS A 124 10.80 1.13 15.73
N THR A 125 11.41 -0.04 15.78
CA THR A 125 12.84 -0.22 15.56
C THR A 125 13.09 -1.04 14.30
N LEU A 126 13.85 -0.48 13.38
CA LEU A 126 14.41 -1.21 12.26
C LEU A 126 15.74 -1.81 12.69
N TYR A 127 15.86 -3.13 12.66
CA TYR A 127 17.14 -3.81 12.76
C TYR A 127 17.63 -4.18 11.35
N LEU A 128 18.81 -3.71 11.02
CA LEU A 128 19.43 -4.02 9.74
C LEU A 128 20.15 -5.37 9.83
N TYR A 129 19.37 -6.46 9.71
CA TYR A 129 19.94 -7.80 9.71
C TYR A 129 21.03 -7.94 8.64
N GLU A 130 22.19 -8.41 9.04
CA GLU A 130 23.37 -8.54 8.19
C GLU A 130 23.10 -9.29 6.89
N ASP A 131 22.49 -10.46 6.98
CA ASP A 131 22.11 -11.27 5.81
C ASP A 131 21.17 -10.55 4.85
N TYR A 132 20.30 -9.70 5.40
CA TYR A 132 19.38 -8.94 4.59
C TYR A 132 20.06 -7.74 3.95
N ALA A 133 20.86 -7.01 4.71
CA ALA A 133 21.65 -5.89 4.22
C ALA A 133 22.53 -6.33 3.05
N ASN A 134 23.30 -7.39 3.21
CA ASN A 134 24.19 -7.93 2.19
C ASN A 134 23.44 -8.35 0.91
N ARG A 135 22.29 -9.02 1.05
CA ARG A 135 21.50 -9.46 -0.11
C ARG A 135 20.77 -8.32 -0.82
N ALA A 136 20.35 -7.29 -0.07
CA ALA A 136 19.54 -6.19 -0.61
C ALA A 136 20.38 -5.08 -1.22
N THR A 137 21.61 -4.89 -0.74
CA THR A 137 22.47 -3.76 -1.08
C THR A 137 23.71 -4.13 -1.86
N GLU A 138 24.04 -5.41 -1.94
CA GLU A 138 25.27 -5.91 -2.59
C GLU A 138 26.55 -5.17 -2.10
N GLY A 139 26.54 -4.69 -0.84
CA GLY A 139 27.65 -3.94 -0.25
C GLY A 139 27.72 -2.47 -0.65
N ASP A 140 26.75 -1.96 -1.40
CA ASP A 140 26.69 -0.55 -1.76
C ASP A 140 26.14 0.30 -0.59
N ALA A 141 26.98 1.21 -0.06
CA ALA A 141 26.60 2.12 1.02
C ALA A 141 25.38 3.00 0.65
N GLN A 142 25.23 3.38 -0.61
CA GLN A 142 24.08 4.14 -1.10
C GLN A 142 22.77 3.33 -1.00
N GLU A 143 22.82 2.03 -1.28
CA GLU A 143 21.64 1.17 -1.13
C GLU A 143 21.33 0.89 0.35
N ILE A 144 22.34 0.87 1.24
CA ILE A 144 22.13 0.82 2.69
C ILE A 144 21.41 2.08 3.16
N GLU A 145 21.88 3.27 2.75
CA GLU A 145 21.22 4.54 3.03
C GLU A 145 19.77 4.56 2.52
N ASN A 146 19.52 4.12 1.27
CA ASN A 146 18.18 3.98 0.71
C ASN A 146 17.28 3.08 1.55
N LEU A 147 17.84 2.03 2.12
CA LEU A 147 17.12 1.06 2.96
C LEU A 147 16.73 1.67 4.31
N LEU A 148 17.64 2.40 4.94
CA LEU A 148 17.42 3.14 6.19
C LEU A 148 16.39 4.26 5.98
N PHE A 149 16.54 5.02 4.91
CA PHE A 149 15.61 6.08 4.52
C PHE A 149 14.17 5.55 4.35
N ARG A 150 14.00 4.41 3.65
CA ARG A 150 12.70 3.74 3.52
C ARG A 150 12.16 3.25 4.86
N GLY A 151 13.04 2.83 5.76
CA GLY A 151 12.68 2.48 7.14
C GLY A 151 12.05 3.66 7.86
N GLY A 152 12.70 4.80 7.86
CA GLY A 152 12.23 6.02 8.50
C GLY A 152 10.96 6.60 7.87
N VAL A 153 10.95 6.78 6.55
CA VAL A 153 9.86 7.47 5.82
C VAL A 153 8.70 6.53 5.50
N ASP A 154 8.96 5.40 4.85
CA ASP A 154 7.89 4.52 4.34
C ASP A 154 7.27 3.63 5.40
N ARG A 155 8.01 3.31 6.47
CA ARG A 155 7.60 2.36 7.51
C ARG A 155 7.43 3.02 8.89
N GLY A 156 7.80 4.30 9.00
CA GLY A 156 7.68 5.06 10.24
C GLY A 156 8.54 4.51 11.38
N MET A 157 9.71 3.95 11.07
CA MET A 157 10.68 3.53 12.06
C MET A 157 11.32 4.78 12.67
N ARG A 158 11.54 4.77 13.98
CA ARG A 158 12.10 5.93 14.72
C ARG A 158 13.40 5.60 15.43
N LEU A 159 13.70 4.33 15.58
CA LEU A 159 15.01 3.85 16.00
C LEU A 159 15.58 2.95 14.89
N LEU A 160 16.76 3.31 14.38
CA LEU A 160 17.45 2.56 13.33
C LEU A 160 18.65 1.87 13.97
N LEU A 161 18.59 0.56 14.12
CA LEU A 161 19.69 -0.23 14.68
C LEU A 161 20.55 -0.76 13.54
N LEU A 162 21.76 -0.21 13.43
CA LEU A 162 22.74 -0.57 12.40
C LEU A 162 23.56 -1.78 12.80
N THR A 163 23.99 -2.51 11.80
CA THR A 163 25.02 -3.54 11.86
C THR A 163 26.22 -3.12 11.01
N PRO A 164 27.41 -3.74 11.18
CA PRO A 164 28.57 -3.49 10.35
C PRO A 164 28.28 -3.64 8.86
N PHE A 165 28.68 -2.65 8.07
CA PHE A 165 28.55 -2.71 6.62
C PHE A 165 29.54 -3.71 6.02
N ARG A 166 29.12 -4.40 4.96
CA ARG A 166 29.95 -5.34 4.23
C ARG A 166 30.04 -5.00 2.75
N THR A 167 31.13 -5.37 2.13
CA THR A 167 31.33 -5.32 0.68
C THR A 167 30.55 -6.44 -0.03
N GLU A 168 30.47 -6.40 -1.36
CA GLU A 168 29.91 -7.48 -2.18
C GLU A 168 30.56 -8.85 -1.91
N THR A 169 31.85 -8.85 -1.54
CA THR A 169 32.61 -10.06 -1.19
C THR A 169 32.33 -10.56 0.23
N GLY A 170 31.54 -9.84 1.03
CA GLY A 170 31.21 -10.20 2.40
C GLY A 170 32.23 -9.73 3.45
N GLU A 171 33.27 -8.97 3.06
CA GLU A 171 34.23 -8.38 3.96
C GLU A 171 33.66 -7.13 4.64
N TYR A 172 34.07 -6.85 5.90
CA TYR A 172 33.62 -5.66 6.61
C TYR A 172 34.20 -4.40 5.96
N ILE A 173 33.38 -3.33 5.91
CA ILE A 173 33.84 -2.00 5.54
C ILE A 173 34.46 -1.39 6.80
N LEU A 174 35.78 -1.26 6.78
CA LEU A 174 36.59 -0.86 7.93
C LEU A 174 36.98 0.64 7.93
N ASP A 175 36.40 1.41 7.03
CA ASP A 175 36.57 2.88 6.98
C ASP A 175 35.41 3.58 7.69
N PRO A 176 35.63 4.21 8.87
CA PRO A 176 34.58 4.98 9.55
C PRO A 176 33.97 6.09 8.69
N GLY A 177 34.75 6.65 7.74
CA GLY A 177 34.29 7.72 6.85
C GLY A 177 33.09 7.31 5.98
N VAL A 178 33.00 6.04 5.59
CA VAL A 178 31.86 5.51 4.81
C VAL A 178 30.57 5.56 5.64
N TYR A 179 30.63 5.20 6.92
CA TYR A 179 29.48 5.25 7.82
C TYR A 179 29.05 6.70 8.09
N VAL A 180 30.04 7.60 8.31
CA VAL A 180 29.79 9.03 8.52
C VAL A 180 29.06 9.62 7.33
N THR A 181 29.57 9.42 6.11
CA THR A 181 28.94 9.94 4.89
C THR A 181 27.53 9.38 4.70
N CYS A 182 27.35 8.07 4.90
CA CYS A 182 26.03 7.42 4.79
C CYS A 182 25.00 8.03 5.76
N LEU A 183 25.41 8.32 7.00
CA LEU A 183 24.50 8.87 8.02
C LEU A 183 24.24 10.36 7.83
N GLU A 184 25.23 11.15 7.38
CA GLU A 184 25.05 12.56 7.03
C GLU A 184 24.09 12.73 5.86
N ASP A 185 24.26 11.93 4.79
CA ASP A 185 23.37 11.91 3.63
C ASP A 185 21.95 11.46 4.04
N LEU A 186 21.85 10.44 4.89
CA LEU A 186 20.57 9.98 5.45
C LEU A 186 19.90 11.12 6.24
N GLY A 187 20.64 11.83 7.10
CA GLY A 187 20.13 12.94 7.89
C GLY A 187 19.56 14.04 7.00
N ALA A 188 20.31 14.49 6.00
CA ALA A 188 19.87 15.51 5.03
C ALA A 188 18.61 15.09 4.28
N ARG A 189 18.51 13.81 3.88
CA ARG A 189 17.31 13.29 3.19
C ARG A 189 16.11 13.19 4.12
N LEU A 190 16.29 12.80 5.37
CA LEU A 190 15.24 12.75 6.38
C LEU A 190 14.69 14.15 6.67
N GLU A 191 15.58 15.15 6.83
CA GLU A 191 15.19 16.56 7.02
C GLU A 191 14.34 17.09 5.86
N ALA A 192 14.72 16.78 4.62
CA ALA A 192 13.92 17.11 3.44
C ALA A 192 12.50 16.49 3.46
N ARG A 193 12.27 15.53 4.34
CA ARG A 193 10.96 14.87 4.55
C ARG A 193 10.26 15.31 5.86
N GLY A 194 10.84 16.27 6.58
CA GLY A 194 10.31 16.76 7.85
C GLY A 194 10.59 15.84 9.04
N LEU A 195 11.56 14.93 8.90
CA LEU A 195 12.06 14.07 9.97
C LEU A 195 13.43 14.59 10.42
N THR A 196 13.67 14.59 11.73
CA THR A 196 14.96 15.02 12.28
C THR A 196 15.74 13.81 12.79
N LEU A 197 16.98 13.66 12.32
CA LEU A 197 17.93 12.71 12.87
C LEU A 197 18.64 13.34 14.06
N GLY A 198 18.65 12.67 15.21
CA GLY A 198 19.26 13.24 16.41
C GLY A 198 19.35 12.28 17.59
N GLU A 199 19.69 12.85 18.74
CA GLU A 199 19.89 12.11 20.00
C GLU A 199 18.59 11.53 20.59
N THR A 200 17.44 12.03 20.15
CA THR A 200 16.14 11.61 20.66
C THR A 200 15.30 11.01 19.53
N PHE A 201 14.45 10.07 19.88
CA PHE A 201 13.46 9.50 18.97
C PHE A 201 12.05 9.73 19.48
N SER A 202 11.09 9.76 18.56
CA SER A 202 9.68 9.84 18.92
C SER A 202 9.15 8.48 19.34
N CYS A 203 8.38 8.47 20.42
CA CYS A 203 7.54 7.34 20.77
C CYS A 203 6.13 7.57 20.25
N LEU A 204 5.56 6.58 19.59
CA LEU A 204 4.20 6.68 19.07
C LEU A 204 3.20 6.64 20.20
N GLU A 205 2.59 7.78 20.51
CA GLU A 205 1.53 7.89 21.50
C GLU A 205 0.19 7.56 20.83
N THR A 206 -0.32 6.37 21.07
CA THR A 206 -1.64 5.94 20.58
C THR A 206 -2.47 5.38 21.68
N GLU A 207 -3.72 5.82 21.77
CA GLU A 207 -4.71 5.18 22.64
C GLU A 207 -5.26 3.90 21.98
N PRO A 208 -5.66 2.91 22.79
CA PRO A 208 -6.33 1.72 22.27
C PRO A 208 -7.61 2.12 21.51
N ALA A 209 -7.81 1.56 20.32
CA ALA A 209 -8.99 1.87 19.54
C ALA A 209 -10.28 1.41 20.24
N SER A 210 -11.19 2.34 20.51
CA SER A 210 -12.47 2.02 21.16
C SER A 210 -13.26 0.97 20.35
N PRO A 211 -13.69 -0.14 20.97
CA PRO A 211 -14.51 -1.17 20.31
C PRO A 211 -15.81 -0.61 19.70
N LEU A 212 -16.39 0.43 20.33
CA LEU A 212 -17.59 1.09 19.80
C LEU A 212 -17.30 1.88 18.53
N LEU A 213 -16.15 2.55 18.44
CA LEU A 213 -15.74 3.25 17.22
C LEU A 213 -15.44 2.25 16.09
N LEU A 214 -14.78 1.14 16.39
CA LEU A 214 -14.54 0.06 15.43
C LEU A 214 -15.84 -0.56 14.94
N LEU A 215 -16.80 -0.81 15.82
CA LEU A 215 -18.13 -1.29 15.46
C LEU A 215 -18.86 -0.29 14.56
N GLY A 216 -18.86 0.99 14.96
CA GLY A 216 -19.44 2.07 14.15
C GLY A 216 -18.82 2.17 12.76
N ALA A 217 -17.49 2.20 12.67
CA ALA A 217 -16.78 2.21 11.41
C ALA A 217 -17.15 0.99 10.53
N GLY A 218 -17.30 -0.19 11.14
CA GLY A 218 -17.68 -1.43 10.45
C GLY A 218 -19.05 -1.39 9.76
N LEU A 219 -19.91 -0.43 10.08
CA LEU A 219 -21.20 -0.28 9.39
C LEU A 219 -21.03 0.04 7.90
N VAL A 220 -19.99 0.80 7.51
CA VAL A 220 -19.76 1.19 6.11
C VAL A 220 -19.53 -0.02 5.21
N PRO A 221 -18.54 -0.89 5.44
CA PRO A 221 -18.29 -2.04 4.57
C PRO A 221 -19.44 -3.07 4.63
N VAL A 222 -20.13 -3.19 5.77
CA VAL A 222 -21.30 -4.07 5.89
C VAL A 222 -22.45 -3.55 5.03
N LEU A 223 -22.76 -2.25 5.07
CA LEU A 223 -23.80 -1.64 4.22
C LEU A 223 -23.47 -1.80 2.73
N LEU A 224 -22.22 -1.54 2.34
CA LEU A 224 -21.76 -1.70 0.96
C LEU A 224 -21.81 -3.16 0.51
N GLY A 225 -21.39 -4.10 1.37
CA GLY A 225 -21.45 -5.53 1.10
C GLY A 225 -22.88 -6.03 0.93
N VAL A 226 -23.78 -5.67 1.82
CA VAL A 226 -25.22 -6.01 1.70
C VAL A 226 -25.83 -5.39 0.43
N TRP A 227 -25.50 -4.13 0.12
CA TRP A 227 -25.92 -3.48 -1.11
C TRP A 227 -25.46 -4.26 -2.35
N LEU A 228 -24.18 -4.64 -2.39
CA LEU A 228 -23.58 -5.38 -3.50
C LEU A 228 -24.25 -6.76 -3.69
N VAL A 229 -24.44 -7.51 -2.60
CA VAL A 229 -25.12 -8.82 -2.62
C VAL A 229 -26.56 -8.66 -3.11
N CYS A 230 -27.32 -7.69 -2.59
CA CYS A 230 -28.70 -7.45 -3.01
C CYS A 230 -28.78 -7.04 -4.48
N ARG A 231 -27.80 -6.30 -4.97
CA ARG A 231 -27.75 -5.83 -6.35
C ARG A 231 -27.41 -6.96 -7.33
N TRP A 232 -26.47 -7.84 -6.94
CA TRP A 232 -26.05 -8.96 -7.76
C TRP A 232 -27.09 -10.09 -7.79
N SER A 233 -27.61 -10.47 -6.62
CA SER A 233 -28.56 -11.58 -6.46
C SER A 233 -30.02 -11.21 -6.78
N LYS A 234 -30.29 -9.96 -7.18
CA LYS A 234 -31.66 -9.43 -7.40
C LYS A 234 -32.56 -9.57 -6.17
N LEU A 235 -32.02 -9.78 -4.98
CA LEU A 235 -32.74 -9.91 -3.70
C LEU A 235 -33.24 -8.53 -3.20
N GLN A 236 -33.93 -7.78 -4.06
CA GLN A 236 -34.43 -6.45 -3.71
C GLN A 236 -35.54 -6.57 -2.65
N GLY A 237 -35.47 -5.69 -1.64
CA GLY A 237 -36.49 -5.59 -0.59
C GLY A 237 -36.26 -6.42 0.68
N ARG A 238 -35.22 -7.24 0.76
CA ARG A 238 -34.91 -8.06 1.95
C ARG A 238 -34.04 -7.30 2.97
N GLY A 239 -34.60 -6.24 3.57
CA GLY A 239 -33.92 -5.44 4.61
C GLY A 239 -33.50 -6.25 5.85
N TRP A 240 -34.05 -7.44 6.06
CA TRP A 240 -33.65 -8.34 7.15
C TRP A 240 -32.18 -8.78 7.03
N ILE A 241 -31.60 -8.86 5.81
CA ILE A 241 -30.19 -9.20 5.60
C ILE A 241 -29.29 -8.19 6.30
N LEU A 242 -29.62 -6.89 6.20
CA LEU A 242 -28.90 -5.84 6.89
C LEU A 242 -29.03 -5.98 8.41
N VAL A 243 -30.23 -6.25 8.90
CA VAL A 243 -30.45 -6.44 10.34
C VAL A 243 -29.62 -7.59 10.86
N VAL A 244 -29.65 -8.74 10.18
CA VAL A 244 -28.85 -9.92 10.55
C VAL A 244 -27.34 -9.59 10.53
N ALA A 245 -26.87 -8.91 9.49
CA ALA A 245 -25.46 -8.53 9.38
C ALA A 245 -25.01 -7.58 10.51
N VAL A 246 -25.82 -6.59 10.88
CA VAL A 246 -25.54 -5.67 11.97
C VAL A 246 -25.58 -6.36 13.33
N VAL A 247 -26.57 -7.23 13.56
CA VAL A 247 -26.67 -8.02 14.81
C VAL A 247 -25.49 -8.98 14.95
N ALA A 248 -25.12 -9.68 13.86
CA ALA A 248 -23.95 -10.56 13.85
C ALA A 248 -22.65 -9.78 14.16
N LEU A 249 -22.50 -8.58 13.57
CA LEU A 249 -21.37 -7.70 13.85
C LEU A 249 -21.34 -7.28 15.32
N ALA A 250 -22.47 -6.86 15.89
CA ALA A 250 -22.58 -6.47 17.28
C ALA A 250 -22.29 -7.65 18.23
N ALA A 251 -22.79 -8.85 17.92
CA ALA A 251 -22.47 -10.05 18.70
C ALA A 251 -20.99 -10.41 18.64
N LEU A 252 -20.37 -10.33 17.46
CA LEU A 252 -18.96 -10.63 17.28
C LEU A 252 -18.06 -9.62 18.03
N SER A 253 -18.48 -8.36 18.13
CA SER A 253 -17.76 -7.32 18.86
C SER A 253 -17.66 -7.62 20.37
N GLN A 254 -18.64 -8.33 20.92
CA GLN A 254 -18.66 -8.70 22.36
C GLN A 254 -17.86 -9.97 22.64
N VAL A 255 -17.86 -10.92 21.71
CA VAL A 255 -17.26 -12.24 21.91
C VAL A 255 -15.78 -12.26 21.48
N GLN A 256 -15.48 -11.65 20.34
CA GLN A 256 -14.16 -11.73 19.70
C GLN A 256 -13.81 -10.42 18.96
N PRO A 257 -13.50 -9.32 19.68
CA PRO A 257 -13.26 -8.01 19.06
C PRO A 257 -12.10 -8.00 18.07
N ALA A 258 -11.03 -8.76 18.32
CA ALA A 258 -9.89 -8.86 17.42
C ALA A 258 -10.26 -9.53 16.08
N TRP A 259 -11.08 -10.59 16.12
CA TRP A 259 -11.57 -11.23 14.90
C TRP A 259 -12.57 -10.34 14.14
N MET A 260 -13.39 -9.59 14.87
CA MET A 260 -14.26 -8.58 14.26
C MET A 260 -13.45 -7.55 13.50
N GLN A 261 -12.41 -6.99 14.11
CA GLN A 261 -11.54 -5.99 13.48
C GLN A 261 -10.88 -6.55 12.22
N LYS A 262 -10.28 -7.75 12.28
CA LYS A 262 -9.68 -8.45 11.12
C LYS A 262 -10.70 -8.67 10.01
N GLY A 263 -11.90 -9.13 10.36
CA GLY A 263 -12.99 -9.34 9.39
C GLY A 263 -13.46 -8.06 8.72
N LEU A 264 -13.60 -6.97 9.48
CA LEU A 264 -14.01 -5.67 8.94
C LEU A 264 -12.97 -5.05 8.01
N MET A 265 -11.70 -5.16 8.35
CA MET A 265 -10.60 -4.71 7.49
C MET A 265 -10.60 -5.48 6.17
N LEU A 266 -10.68 -6.82 6.23
CA LEU A 266 -10.75 -7.65 5.03
C LEU A 266 -12.00 -7.35 4.20
N LEU A 267 -13.16 -7.23 4.85
CA LEU A 267 -14.41 -6.88 4.18
C LEU A 267 -14.30 -5.52 3.47
N SER A 268 -13.70 -4.51 4.12
CA SER A 268 -13.45 -3.20 3.52
C SER A 268 -12.54 -3.30 2.31
N ALA A 269 -11.41 -3.98 2.44
CA ALA A 269 -10.45 -4.14 1.36
C ALA A 269 -11.00 -4.88 0.13
N VAL A 270 -12.03 -5.72 0.33
CA VAL A 270 -12.71 -6.44 -0.75
C VAL A 270 -13.89 -5.65 -1.32
N VAL A 271 -14.75 -5.11 -0.47
CA VAL A 271 -16.05 -4.57 -0.90
C VAL A 271 -15.90 -3.27 -1.69
N PHE A 272 -14.99 -2.37 -1.30
CA PHE A 272 -14.78 -1.13 -2.05
C PHE A 272 -14.34 -1.39 -3.49
N PRO A 273 -13.30 -2.21 -3.76
CA PRO A 273 -12.95 -2.55 -5.15
C PRO A 273 -14.05 -3.36 -5.88
N CYS A 274 -14.80 -4.22 -5.20
CA CYS A 274 -15.92 -4.95 -5.82
C CYS A 274 -17.07 -4.02 -6.27
N VAL A 275 -17.35 -2.97 -5.49
CA VAL A 275 -18.33 -1.94 -5.91
C VAL A 275 -17.80 -1.18 -7.14
N ALA A 276 -16.51 -0.83 -7.17
CA ALA A 276 -15.89 -0.25 -8.35
C ALA A 276 -15.99 -1.18 -9.56
N ALA A 277 -15.68 -2.46 -9.38
CA ALA A 277 -15.80 -3.48 -10.42
C ALA A 277 -17.22 -3.58 -10.99
N TRP A 278 -18.23 -3.50 -10.12
CA TRP A 278 -19.61 -3.47 -10.55
C TRP A 278 -19.93 -2.23 -11.41
N TRP A 279 -19.44 -1.04 -11.02
CA TRP A 279 -19.60 0.18 -11.82
C TRP A 279 -18.88 0.10 -13.16
N ILE A 280 -17.65 -0.44 -13.19
CA ILE A 280 -16.88 -0.67 -14.43
C ILE A 280 -17.69 -1.56 -15.40
N ALA A 281 -18.25 -2.65 -14.91
CA ALA A 281 -19.08 -3.55 -15.72
C ALA A 281 -20.35 -2.85 -16.24
N GLN A 282 -21.03 -2.05 -15.40
CA GLN A 282 -22.19 -1.27 -15.84
C GLN A 282 -21.82 -0.21 -16.88
N PHE A 283 -20.68 0.46 -16.71
CA PHE A 283 -20.18 1.44 -17.67
C PHE A 283 -19.87 0.78 -19.02
N ALA A 284 -19.24 -0.40 -19.03
CA ALA A 284 -18.97 -1.14 -20.26
C ALA A 284 -20.28 -1.50 -21.02
N ARG A 285 -21.37 -1.79 -20.26
CA ARG A 285 -22.68 -2.08 -20.83
C ARG A 285 -23.38 -0.86 -21.40
N GLN A 286 -23.26 0.30 -20.73
CA GLN A 286 -24.04 1.50 -21.03
C GLN A 286 -23.10 2.69 -21.22
N VAL A 287 -22.29 2.63 -22.30
CA VAL A 287 -21.42 3.76 -22.63
C VAL A 287 -22.28 4.99 -22.92
N PRO A 288 -22.15 6.08 -22.15
CA PRO A 288 -22.94 7.26 -22.40
C PRO A 288 -22.70 7.81 -23.82
N SER A 289 -23.76 8.07 -24.57
CA SER A 289 -23.68 8.66 -25.91
C SER A 289 -23.03 10.06 -25.92
N ARG A 290 -22.95 10.72 -24.73
CA ARG A 290 -22.38 12.05 -24.52
C ARG A 290 -20.85 12.08 -24.46
N LEU A 291 -20.16 10.95 -24.47
CA LEU A 291 -18.70 10.92 -24.52
C LEU A 291 -18.21 11.48 -25.86
N SER A 292 -18.05 12.79 -25.93
CA SER A 292 -17.62 13.53 -27.14
C SER A 292 -16.15 13.23 -27.46
N ARG A 293 -15.84 13.16 -28.76
CA ARG A 293 -14.48 12.88 -29.28
C ARG A 293 -13.44 13.92 -28.83
N HIS A 294 -13.86 15.15 -28.58
CA HIS A 294 -12.97 16.26 -28.28
C HIS A 294 -12.56 16.34 -26.80
N TRP A 295 -13.23 15.62 -25.89
CA TRP A 295 -13.05 15.71 -24.44
C TRP A 295 -12.41 14.45 -23.82
N LEU A 296 -11.78 13.59 -24.60
CA LEU A 296 -11.23 12.33 -24.10
C LEU A 296 -10.24 12.52 -22.93
N ALA A 297 -9.43 13.58 -22.95
CA ALA A 297 -8.50 13.88 -21.87
C ALA A 297 -9.25 14.27 -20.58
N TRP A 298 -10.27 15.12 -20.68
CA TRP A 298 -11.11 15.51 -19.53
C TRP A 298 -11.90 14.33 -18.98
N ASP A 299 -12.46 13.50 -19.84
CA ASP A 299 -13.15 12.28 -19.41
C ASP A 299 -12.19 11.32 -18.70
N GLY A 300 -10.94 11.22 -19.17
CA GLY A 300 -9.87 10.44 -18.52
C GLY A 300 -9.51 10.98 -17.15
N ILE A 301 -9.37 12.29 -17.00
CA ILE A 301 -9.09 12.97 -15.73
C ILE A 301 -10.24 12.75 -14.73
N LEU A 302 -11.49 12.96 -15.18
CA LEU A 302 -12.67 12.76 -14.33
C LEU A 302 -12.82 11.30 -13.91
N ALA A 303 -12.60 10.35 -14.84
CA ALA A 303 -12.66 8.92 -14.51
C ALA A 303 -11.57 8.53 -13.53
N MET A 304 -10.34 9.02 -13.73
CA MET A 304 -9.25 8.79 -12.78
C MET A 304 -9.57 9.39 -11.41
N GLY A 305 -10.10 10.61 -11.35
CA GLY A 305 -10.55 11.24 -10.12
C GLY A 305 -11.60 10.43 -9.37
N LEU A 306 -12.58 9.86 -10.10
CA LEU A 306 -13.60 8.98 -9.52
C LEU A 306 -13.02 7.65 -9.02
N VAL A 307 -12.20 7.00 -9.83
CA VAL A 307 -11.52 5.73 -9.48
C VAL A 307 -10.64 5.93 -8.26
N LEU A 308 -9.78 6.93 -8.30
CA LEU A 308 -8.85 7.24 -7.21
C LEU A 308 -9.61 7.67 -5.95
N GLY A 309 -10.58 8.60 -6.06
CA GLY A 309 -11.37 9.06 -4.92
C GLY A 309 -12.11 7.93 -4.22
N TRP A 310 -12.74 7.03 -4.99
CA TRP A 310 -13.40 5.84 -4.43
C TRP A 310 -12.41 4.88 -3.77
N SER A 311 -11.25 4.64 -4.40
CA SER A 311 -10.22 3.76 -3.87
C SER A 311 -9.58 4.32 -2.60
N LEU A 312 -9.35 5.64 -2.56
CA LEU A 312 -8.87 6.33 -1.36
C LEU A 312 -9.87 6.25 -0.21
N LEU A 313 -11.18 6.39 -0.48
CA LEU A 313 -12.20 6.18 0.56
C LEU A 313 -12.09 4.77 1.16
N GLY A 314 -11.92 3.75 0.32
CA GLY A 314 -11.71 2.37 0.78
C GLY A 314 -10.41 2.20 1.56
N GLY A 315 -9.31 2.74 1.06
CA GLY A 315 -8.00 2.69 1.70
C GLY A 315 -7.97 3.41 3.05
N LEU A 316 -8.45 4.64 3.10
CA LEU A 316 -8.56 5.43 4.35
C LEU A 316 -9.46 4.75 5.37
N HIS A 317 -10.52 4.07 4.91
CA HIS A 317 -11.38 3.30 5.79
C HIS A 317 -10.66 2.08 6.39
N VAL A 318 -9.86 1.36 5.60
CA VAL A 318 -8.98 0.29 6.12
C VAL A 318 -7.97 0.86 7.12
N ALA A 319 -7.33 1.99 6.78
CA ALA A 319 -6.39 2.67 7.68
C ALA A 319 -7.04 3.09 9.01
N ALA A 320 -8.30 3.54 8.99
CA ALA A 320 -9.07 3.86 10.18
C ALA A 320 -9.31 2.62 11.07
N LEU A 321 -9.67 1.48 10.45
CA LEU A 321 -9.85 0.23 11.17
C LEU A 321 -8.53 -0.36 11.71
N MET A 322 -7.38 0.04 11.15
CA MET A 322 -6.03 -0.31 11.61
C MET A 322 -5.43 0.73 12.57
N ALA A 323 -6.23 1.61 13.16
CA ALA A 323 -5.75 2.64 14.08
C ALA A 323 -5.40 2.12 15.48
N SER A 324 -5.56 0.82 15.77
CA SER A 324 -5.14 0.23 17.05
C SER A 324 -3.61 0.11 17.14
N ARG A 325 -3.12 0.18 18.36
CA ARG A 325 -1.70 0.15 18.72
C ARG A 325 -0.96 -1.04 18.11
N SER A 326 -1.53 -2.25 18.20
CA SER A 326 -0.94 -3.47 17.64
C SER A 326 -0.66 -3.40 16.13
N TYR A 327 -1.54 -2.74 15.35
CA TYR A 327 -1.32 -2.57 13.91
C TYR A 327 -0.32 -1.45 13.60
N LEU A 328 -0.39 -0.35 14.34
CA LEU A 328 0.51 0.79 14.14
C LEU A 328 1.95 0.45 14.50
N MET A 329 2.14 -0.37 15.53
CA MET A 329 3.45 -0.83 15.97
C MET A 329 3.97 -2.06 15.21
N GLY A 330 3.19 -2.62 14.29
CA GLY A 330 3.61 -3.77 13.47
C GLY A 330 3.51 -5.13 14.15
N ALA A 331 2.93 -5.21 15.36
CA ALA A 331 2.71 -6.49 16.05
C ALA A 331 1.61 -7.33 15.40
N GLN A 332 0.66 -6.68 14.77
CA GLN A 332 -0.34 -7.32 13.92
C GLN A 332 -0.25 -6.79 12.50
N ILE A 333 -0.41 -7.70 11.56
CA ILE A 333 -0.44 -7.39 10.13
C ILE A 333 -1.83 -7.62 9.56
N PHE A 334 -2.11 -6.95 8.44
CA PHE A 334 -3.35 -7.17 7.70
C PHE A 334 -3.42 -8.63 7.21
N SER A 335 -4.42 -9.36 7.70
CA SER A 335 -4.64 -10.76 7.33
C SER A 335 -5.53 -10.85 6.08
N GLY A 336 -5.15 -11.71 5.13
CA GLY A 336 -5.97 -11.96 3.93
C GLY A 336 -5.62 -11.08 2.72
N VAL A 337 -4.38 -10.56 2.63
CA VAL A 337 -3.90 -9.76 1.48
C VAL A 337 -4.20 -10.44 0.15
N LYS A 338 -3.96 -11.76 0.02
CA LYS A 338 -4.21 -12.50 -1.24
C LYS A 338 -5.70 -12.50 -1.62
N VAL A 339 -6.59 -12.61 -0.63
CA VAL A 339 -8.05 -12.55 -0.86
C VAL A 339 -8.47 -11.14 -1.26
N ALA A 340 -7.97 -10.12 -0.57
CA ALA A 340 -8.25 -8.72 -0.87
C ALA A 340 -7.77 -8.31 -2.27
N LEU A 341 -6.66 -8.89 -2.74
CA LEU A 341 -6.15 -8.65 -4.09
C LEU A 341 -6.93 -9.41 -5.15
N LEU A 342 -7.16 -10.70 -4.95
CA LEU A 342 -7.67 -11.58 -6.01
C LEU A 342 -9.18 -11.51 -6.18
N LEU A 343 -9.94 -11.49 -5.09
CA LEU A 343 -11.41 -11.59 -5.15
C LEU A 343 -12.07 -10.45 -5.94
N PRO A 344 -11.70 -9.16 -5.78
CA PRO A 344 -12.26 -8.09 -6.58
C PRO A 344 -11.90 -8.19 -8.08
N ILE A 345 -10.68 -8.64 -8.39
CA ILE A 345 -10.22 -8.82 -9.78
C ILE A 345 -11.04 -9.92 -10.47
N VAL A 346 -11.24 -11.05 -9.79
CA VAL A 346 -12.12 -12.15 -10.30
C VAL A 346 -13.54 -11.65 -10.46
N PHE A 347 -14.05 -10.89 -9.49
CA PHE A 347 -15.40 -10.31 -9.57
C PHE A 347 -15.53 -9.34 -10.75
N ALA A 348 -14.53 -8.50 -11.02
CA ALA A 348 -14.49 -7.60 -12.17
C ALA A 348 -14.45 -8.39 -13.49
N ALA A 349 -13.60 -9.41 -13.59
CA ALA A 349 -13.47 -10.24 -14.77
C ALA A 349 -14.80 -10.97 -15.08
N LEU A 350 -15.42 -11.60 -14.08
CA LEU A 350 -16.72 -12.26 -14.24
C LEU A 350 -17.84 -11.27 -14.61
N GLY A 351 -17.85 -10.08 -14.00
CA GLY A 351 -18.79 -9.01 -14.33
C GLY A 351 -18.66 -8.54 -15.77
N LEU A 352 -17.45 -8.31 -16.25
CA LEU A 352 -17.17 -7.92 -17.63
C LEU A 352 -17.49 -9.05 -18.62
N LEU A 353 -17.11 -10.29 -18.32
CA LEU A 353 -17.47 -11.45 -19.14
C LEU A 353 -19.01 -11.59 -19.28
N TYR A 354 -19.74 -11.41 -18.18
CA TYR A 354 -21.20 -11.46 -18.21
C TYR A 354 -21.81 -10.34 -19.05
N VAL A 355 -21.28 -9.12 -18.91
CA VAL A 355 -21.79 -7.94 -19.63
C VAL A 355 -21.46 -8.01 -21.11
N LEU A 356 -20.23 -8.39 -21.47
CA LEU A 356 -19.71 -8.45 -22.84
C LEU A 356 -19.95 -9.82 -23.52
N ARG A 357 -20.74 -10.70 -22.91
CA ARG A 357 -20.91 -12.09 -23.39
C ARG A 357 -21.39 -12.21 -24.82
N GLN A 358 -22.28 -11.32 -25.27
CA GLN A 358 -22.83 -11.38 -26.64
C GLN A 358 -21.76 -11.03 -27.67
N GLU A 359 -20.96 -10.00 -27.38
CA GLU A 359 -19.84 -9.56 -28.20
C GLU A 359 -18.74 -10.61 -28.23
N ILE A 360 -18.44 -11.23 -27.08
CA ILE A 360 -17.44 -12.32 -26.97
C ILE A 360 -17.89 -13.52 -27.79
N VAL A 361 -19.16 -13.96 -27.67
CA VAL A 361 -19.68 -15.09 -28.45
C VAL A 361 -19.69 -14.79 -29.96
N ALA A 362 -20.05 -13.57 -30.34
CA ALA A 362 -20.01 -13.16 -31.75
C ALA A 362 -18.57 -13.15 -32.30
N ALA A 363 -17.61 -12.65 -31.52
CA ALA A 363 -16.20 -12.66 -31.86
C ALA A 363 -15.64 -14.11 -31.94
N TRP A 364 -16.01 -14.98 -30.99
CA TRP A 364 -15.61 -16.39 -30.98
C TRP A 364 -16.07 -17.13 -32.23
N ARG A 365 -17.32 -16.91 -32.62
CA ARG A 365 -17.87 -17.53 -33.85
C ARG A 365 -17.18 -17.06 -35.13
N ARG A 366 -16.62 -15.82 -35.11
CA ARG A 366 -15.88 -15.27 -36.25
C ARG A 366 -14.43 -15.79 -36.28
N SER A 367 -13.75 -15.82 -35.15
CA SER A 367 -12.40 -16.37 -34.99
C SER A 367 -12.12 -16.63 -33.51
N TRP A 368 -11.85 -17.88 -33.17
CA TRP A 368 -11.55 -18.31 -31.79
C TRP A 368 -10.10 -18.01 -31.38
N LEU A 369 -9.17 -17.96 -32.36
CA LEU A 369 -7.73 -17.82 -32.11
C LEU A 369 -7.35 -16.54 -31.36
N PRO A 370 -7.84 -15.33 -31.72
CA PRO A 370 -7.52 -14.11 -30.97
C PRO A 370 -8.02 -14.16 -29.53
N ILE A 371 -9.15 -14.82 -29.28
CA ILE A 371 -9.71 -14.95 -27.93
C ILE A 371 -8.85 -15.90 -27.09
N LEU A 372 -8.43 -17.03 -27.66
CA LEU A 372 -7.53 -17.96 -27.01
C LEU A 372 -6.19 -17.27 -26.65
N LEU A 373 -5.58 -16.56 -27.58
CA LEU A 373 -4.35 -15.80 -27.35
C LEU A 373 -4.54 -14.73 -26.25
N ALA A 374 -5.70 -14.07 -26.23
CA ALA A 374 -6.03 -13.11 -25.18
C ALA A 374 -6.13 -13.76 -23.80
N VAL A 375 -6.77 -14.93 -23.71
CA VAL A 375 -6.89 -15.69 -22.46
C VAL A 375 -5.52 -16.16 -21.97
N LEU A 376 -4.69 -16.69 -22.87
CA LEU A 376 -3.33 -17.13 -22.54
C LEU A 376 -2.45 -15.96 -22.07
N LEU A 377 -2.52 -14.82 -22.76
CA LEU A 377 -1.79 -13.60 -22.37
C LEU A 377 -2.24 -13.10 -20.99
N PHE A 378 -3.55 -13.03 -20.75
CA PHE A 378 -4.09 -12.62 -19.46
C PHE A 378 -3.73 -13.61 -18.35
N GLY A 379 -3.86 -14.90 -18.60
CA GLY A 379 -3.45 -15.93 -17.64
C GLY A 379 -1.96 -15.85 -17.31
N GLY A 380 -1.11 -15.59 -18.31
CA GLY A 380 0.32 -15.36 -18.14
C GLY A 380 0.60 -14.11 -17.27
N ILE A 381 -0.02 -12.99 -17.56
CA ILE A 381 0.12 -11.75 -16.78
C ILE A 381 -0.35 -11.95 -15.34
N CYS A 382 -1.52 -12.58 -15.14
CA CYS A 382 -2.02 -12.91 -13.80
C CYS A 382 -1.09 -13.88 -13.07
N GLY A 383 -0.55 -14.89 -13.76
CA GLY A 383 0.41 -15.84 -13.20
C GLY A 383 1.67 -15.14 -12.72
N VAL A 384 2.29 -14.30 -13.55
CA VAL A 384 3.46 -13.49 -13.17
C VAL A 384 3.13 -12.57 -11.99
N PHE A 385 1.95 -11.94 -12.00
CA PHE A 385 1.52 -11.07 -10.92
C PHE A 385 1.36 -11.82 -9.59
N LEU A 386 0.77 -13.01 -9.61
CA LEU A 386 0.59 -13.87 -8.43
C LEU A 386 1.93 -14.41 -7.92
N LEU A 387 2.79 -14.87 -8.80
CA LEU A 387 4.14 -15.35 -8.44
C LEU A 387 4.97 -14.22 -7.83
N ARG A 388 4.90 -13.01 -8.41
CA ARG A 388 5.64 -11.85 -7.92
C ARG A 388 5.01 -11.18 -6.67
N SER A 389 3.79 -11.52 -6.28
CA SER A 389 3.16 -11.03 -5.05
C SER A 389 3.55 -11.81 -3.79
N GLY A 390 4.29 -12.91 -3.92
CA GLY A 390 4.94 -13.63 -2.82
C GLY A 390 6.34 -13.09 -2.54
N ASP A 391 7.03 -13.68 -1.55
CA ASP A 391 8.40 -13.38 -1.13
C ASP A 391 9.47 -13.75 -2.17
N TRP A 392 9.17 -13.54 -3.43
CA TRP A 392 10.17 -13.78 -4.48
C TRP A 392 11.21 -12.65 -4.42
N SER A 393 12.23 -12.91 -3.63
CA SER A 393 13.48 -12.14 -3.52
C SER A 393 14.36 -12.25 -4.77
N GLY A 394 13.76 -12.43 -5.95
CA GLY A 394 14.47 -12.39 -7.20
C GLY A 394 15.13 -11.03 -7.40
N ARG A 395 16.41 -11.02 -7.74
CA ARG A 395 17.19 -9.83 -8.05
C ARG A 395 16.40 -8.95 -9.02
N PHE A 396 16.20 -7.70 -8.65
CA PHE A 396 15.69 -6.71 -9.58
C PHE A 396 16.72 -6.55 -10.71
N SER A 397 16.25 -6.44 -11.95
CA SER A 397 17.17 -6.09 -13.03
C SER A 397 17.78 -4.71 -12.73
N GLY A 398 19.03 -4.46 -13.11
CA GLY A 398 19.69 -3.16 -12.85
C GLY A 398 18.86 -1.97 -13.35
N LEU A 399 18.12 -2.12 -14.45
CA LEU A 399 17.19 -1.12 -14.96
C LEU A 399 16.02 -0.85 -14.00
N GLU A 400 15.48 -1.87 -13.34
CA GLU A 400 14.41 -1.68 -12.36
C GLU A 400 14.92 -0.97 -11.11
N THR A 401 16.13 -1.29 -10.65
CA THR A 401 16.78 -0.60 -9.52
C THR A 401 17.03 0.87 -9.86
N THR A 402 17.60 1.17 -11.01
CA THR A 402 17.84 2.55 -11.47
C THR A 402 16.54 3.35 -11.57
N LEU A 403 15.47 2.78 -12.15
CA LEU A 403 14.18 3.45 -12.21
C LEU A 403 13.57 3.67 -10.81
N ARG A 404 13.73 2.71 -9.92
CA ARG A 404 13.24 2.82 -8.54
C ARG A 404 13.94 3.95 -7.79
N ASN A 405 15.27 3.99 -7.86
CA ASN A 405 16.09 5.01 -7.20
C ASN A 405 15.81 6.41 -7.80
N GLY A 406 15.70 6.51 -9.13
CA GLY A 406 15.33 7.75 -9.79
C GLY A 406 13.95 8.28 -9.38
N LEU A 407 12.94 7.41 -9.25
CA LEU A 407 11.61 7.80 -8.76
C LEU A 407 11.63 8.19 -7.28
N GLU A 408 12.48 7.55 -6.46
CA GLU A 408 12.61 7.86 -5.04
C GLU A 408 13.30 9.22 -4.81
N THR A 409 14.28 9.54 -5.64
CA THR A 409 14.97 10.83 -5.59
C THR A 409 14.07 11.97 -6.10
N ALA A 410 13.30 11.71 -7.18
CA ALA A 410 12.47 12.72 -7.82
C ALA A 410 11.19 13.06 -7.03
N PHE A 411 10.63 12.11 -6.27
CA PHE A 411 9.32 12.27 -5.61
C PHE A 411 9.38 12.06 -4.11
N TYR A 412 8.49 12.73 -3.39
CA TYR A 412 8.36 12.61 -1.93
C TYR A 412 8.12 11.16 -1.47
N ALA A 413 7.27 10.42 -2.17
CA ALA A 413 7.01 9.01 -1.93
C ALA A 413 7.06 8.29 -3.27
N ARG A 414 7.78 7.18 -3.34
CA ARG A 414 7.90 6.41 -4.57
C ARG A 414 6.57 5.79 -4.98
N PRO A 415 6.03 6.10 -6.19
CA PRO A 415 4.82 5.45 -6.68
C PRO A 415 5.07 3.95 -6.90
N ARG A 416 4.06 3.13 -6.72
CA ARG A 416 4.17 1.69 -6.98
C ARG A 416 4.25 1.44 -8.48
N SER A 417 5.26 0.71 -8.94
CA SER A 417 5.47 0.40 -10.35
C SER A 417 4.24 -0.24 -11.00
N LYS A 418 3.50 -1.08 -10.27
CA LYS A 418 2.25 -1.73 -10.72
C LYS A 418 1.14 -0.72 -11.01
N GLU A 419 0.99 0.30 -10.18
CA GLU A 419 0.02 1.38 -10.35
C GLU A 419 0.43 2.23 -11.54
N LEU A 420 1.67 2.69 -11.53
CA LEU A 420 2.21 3.60 -12.54
C LEU A 420 2.16 3.04 -13.97
N PHE A 421 2.65 1.82 -14.18
CA PHE A 421 2.86 1.28 -15.54
C PHE A 421 1.74 0.36 -16.03
N LEU A 422 0.92 -0.19 -15.15
CA LEU A 422 -0.07 -1.19 -15.54
C LEU A 422 -1.50 -0.74 -15.22
N ALA A 423 -1.80 -0.38 -13.98
CA ALA A 423 -3.17 -0.24 -13.53
C ALA A 423 -3.77 1.14 -13.90
N ALA A 424 -3.13 2.23 -13.51
CA ALA A 424 -3.62 3.58 -13.76
C ALA A 424 -3.73 3.94 -15.25
N PRO A 425 -2.79 3.54 -16.16
CA PRO A 425 -2.95 3.75 -17.59
C PRO A 425 -4.18 3.08 -18.19
N CYS A 426 -4.69 2.02 -17.56
CA CYS A 426 -5.89 1.34 -18.01
C CYS A 426 -7.16 2.20 -17.90
N VAL A 427 -7.19 3.23 -17.06
CA VAL A 427 -8.39 4.08 -16.89
C VAL A 427 -8.75 4.82 -18.18
N PRO A 428 -7.91 5.68 -18.78
CA PRO A 428 -8.22 6.33 -20.04
C PRO A 428 -8.31 5.35 -21.22
N LEU A 429 -7.52 4.26 -21.21
CA LEU A 429 -7.60 3.21 -22.23
C LEU A 429 -8.94 2.47 -22.20
N PHE A 430 -9.50 2.21 -21.02
CA PHE A 430 -10.83 1.60 -20.87
C PHE A 430 -11.92 2.49 -21.46
N LEU A 431 -11.90 3.78 -21.16
CA LEU A 431 -12.83 4.74 -21.73
C LEU A 431 -12.73 4.78 -23.27
N TRP A 432 -11.51 4.82 -23.79
CA TRP A 432 -11.24 4.78 -25.22
C TRP A 432 -11.78 3.48 -25.85
N ALA A 433 -11.49 2.34 -25.21
CA ALA A 433 -11.94 1.03 -25.69
C ALA A 433 -13.48 0.90 -25.72
N CYS A 434 -14.14 1.42 -24.69
CA CYS A 434 -15.60 1.45 -24.64
C CYS A 434 -16.21 2.31 -25.76
N ARG A 435 -15.60 3.46 -26.08
CA ARG A 435 -16.01 4.32 -27.19
C ARG A 435 -15.79 3.67 -28.56
N ARG A 436 -14.64 3.03 -28.74
CA ARG A 436 -14.25 2.39 -30.00
C ARG A 436 -14.84 0.99 -30.17
N LYS A 437 -15.48 0.46 -29.14
CA LYS A 437 -16.02 -0.91 -29.07
C LYS A 437 -14.95 -1.95 -29.36
N VAL A 438 -13.72 -1.72 -28.86
CA VAL A 438 -12.60 -2.66 -28.99
C VAL A 438 -12.68 -3.66 -27.85
N LEU A 439 -13.33 -4.79 -28.08
CA LEU A 439 -13.70 -5.82 -27.09
C LEU A 439 -12.52 -6.25 -26.20
N PHE A 440 -11.36 -6.53 -26.83
CA PHE A 440 -10.16 -6.93 -26.12
C PHE A 440 -9.76 -5.89 -25.04
N PHE A 441 -9.61 -4.63 -25.44
CA PHE A 441 -9.25 -3.56 -24.51
C PHE A 441 -10.36 -3.22 -23.51
N GLN A 442 -11.63 -3.38 -23.86
CA GLN A 442 -12.74 -3.23 -22.90
C GLN A 442 -12.59 -4.20 -21.73
N PHE A 443 -12.27 -5.47 -22.03
CA PHE A 443 -12.11 -6.48 -21.01
C PHE A 443 -10.83 -6.24 -20.18
N PHE A 444 -9.67 -6.17 -20.85
CA PHE A 444 -8.38 -6.09 -20.15
C PHE A 444 -8.20 -4.78 -19.39
N CYS A 445 -8.50 -3.64 -20.03
CA CYS A 445 -8.40 -2.37 -19.33
C CYS A 445 -9.47 -2.22 -18.25
N GLY A 446 -10.66 -2.82 -18.40
CA GLY A 446 -11.67 -2.84 -17.34
C GLY A 446 -11.20 -3.61 -16.10
N VAL A 447 -10.53 -4.75 -16.29
CA VAL A 447 -9.86 -5.46 -15.18
C VAL A 447 -8.71 -4.63 -14.61
N GLY A 448 -7.94 -3.94 -15.47
CA GLY A 448 -6.87 -3.04 -15.06
C GLY A 448 -7.36 -1.87 -14.20
N VAL A 449 -8.52 -1.28 -14.51
CA VAL A 449 -9.15 -0.24 -13.66
C VAL A 449 -9.51 -0.81 -12.28
N CYS A 450 -10.01 -2.05 -12.21
CA CYS A 450 -10.25 -2.71 -10.93
C CYS A 450 -8.94 -2.97 -10.17
N LEU A 451 -7.87 -3.35 -10.88
CA LEU A 451 -6.54 -3.52 -10.29
C LEU A 451 -6.02 -2.21 -9.68
N GLU A 452 -6.28 -1.04 -10.30
CA GLU A 452 -5.96 0.26 -9.71
C GLU A 452 -6.68 0.46 -8.37
N CYS A 453 -7.99 0.21 -8.32
CA CYS A 453 -8.74 0.28 -7.07
C CYS A 453 -8.17 -0.64 -5.98
N VAL A 454 -7.85 -1.88 -6.35
CA VAL A 454 -7.29 -2.88 -5.44
C VAL A 454 -5.90 -2.44 -4.94
N SER A 455 -5.05 -1.94 -5.83
CA SER A 455 -3.68 -1.54 -5.50
C SER A 455 -3.65 -0.34 -4.56
N VAL A 456 -4.46 0.69 -4.83
CA VAL A 456 -4.60 1.85 -3.94
C VAL A 456 -5.10 1.42 -2.56
N VAL A 457 -6.18 0.62 -2.47
CA VAL A 457 -6.66 0.13 -1.17
C VAL A 457 -5.60 -0.69 -0.44
N ASN A 458 -4.88 -1.56 -1.16
CA ASN A 458 -3.81 -2.37 -0.58
C ASN A 458 -2.62 -1.53 -0.07
N THR A 459 -2.40 -0.32 -0.59
CA THR A 459 -1.38 0.59 -0.06
C THR A 459 -1.66 0.94 1.40
N PHE A 460 -2.93 1.08 1.77
CA PHE A 460 -3.36 1.37 3.14
C PHE A 460 -3.53 0.13 4.04
N CYS A 461 -3.36 -1.08 3.49
CA CYS A 461 -3.35 -2.32 4.28
C CYS A 461 -2.03 -2.56 5.04
N HIS A 462 -1.04 -1.68 4.88
CA HIS A 462 0.20 -1.70 5.64
C HIS A 462 0.08 -0.79 6.86
N GLY A 463 -0.24 -1.35 8.03
CA GLY A 463 -0.52 -0.60 9.27
C GLY A 463 0.63 0.30 9.72
N VAL A 464 1.86 -0.14 9.52
CA VAL A 464 3.08 0.60 9.91
C VAL A 464 3.38 1.81 9.02
N ALA A 465 2.88 1.82 7.77
CA ALA A 465 3.13 2.92 6.84
C ALA A 465 2.30 4.15 7.22
N PRO A 466 2.91 5.36 7.30
CA PRO A 466 2.17 6.58 7.56
C PRO A 466 1.10 6.84 6.50
N VAL A 467 -0.08 7.31 6.95
CA VAL A 467 -1.23 7.57 6.06
C VAL A 467 -0.89 8.63 5.01
N GLY A 468 -0.15 9.68 5.41
CA GLY A 468 0.28 10.75 4.50
C GLY A 468 1.15 10.24 3.37
N VAL A 469 2.13 9.38 3.66
CA VAL A 469 3.02 8.76 2.66
C VAL A 469 2.22 7.87 1.71
N SER A 470 1.30 7.07 2.24
CA SER A 470 0.41 6.20 1.45
C SER A 470 -0.50 7.01 0.51
N LEU A 471 -1.01 8.14 0.98
CA LEU A 471 -1.83 9.07 0.20
C LEU A 471 -1.04 9.69 -0.96
N ILE A 472 0.13 10.28 -0.66
CA ILE A 472 1.00 10.91 -1.67
C ILE A 472 1.43 9.88 -2.71
N ARG A 473 1.81 8.68 -2.30
CA ARG A 473 2.18 7.57 -3.19
C ARG A 473 1.06 7.22 -4.18
N SER A 474 -0.18 7.11 -3.68
CA SER A 474 -1.34 6.80 -4.52
C SER A 474 -1.69 7.93 -5.49
N LEU A 475 -1.60 9.20 -5.04
CA LEU A 475 -1.81 10.37 -5.90
C LEU A 475 -0.78 10.46 -7.02
N LEU A 476 0.51 10.24 -6.71
CA LEU A 476 1.58 10.23 -7.69
C LEU A 476 1.44 9.08 -8.68
N GLY A 477 1.14 7.87 -8.20
CA GLY A 477 0.92 6.70 -9.05
C GLY A 477 -0.21 6.91 -10.06
N ALA A 478 -1.36 7.39 -9.58
CA ALA A 478 -2.53 7.68 -10.42
C ALA A 478 -2.28 8.84 -11.39
N GLY A 479 -1.64 9.93 -10.94
CA GLY A 479 -1.35 11.10 -11.79
C GLY A 479 -0.39 10.78 -12.93
N LEU A 480 0.75 10.18 -12.62
CA LEU A 480 1.73 9.77 -13.62
C LEU A 480 1.19 8.68 -14.54
N GLY A 481 0.47 7.70 -13.99
CA GLY A 481 -0.17 6.65 -14.76
C GLY A 481 -1.27 7.16 -15.68
N LEU A 482 -2.03 8.19 -15.26
CA LEU A 482 -2.98 8.88 -16.13
C LEU A 482 -2.27 9.50 -17.34
N CYS A 483 -1.15 10.19 -17.14
CA CYS A 483 -0.36 10.76 -18.23
C CYS A 483 0.10 9.68 -19.22
N LEU A 484 0.65 8.57 -18.71
CA LEU A 484 1.04 7.42 -19.55
C LEU A 484 -0.15 6.84 -20.31
N GLY A 485 -1.30 6.70 -19.66
CA GLY A 485 -2.51 6.19 -20.28
C GLY A 485 -3.06 7.12 -21.40
N LEU A 486 -2.99 8.44 -21.21
CA LEU A 486 -3.38 9.41 -22.24
C LEU A 486 -2.44 9.34 -23.44
N VAL A 487 -1.13 9.19 -23.24
CA VAL A 487 -0.15 8.95 -24.30
C VAL A 487 -0.47 7.65 -25.03
N ALA A 488 -0.75 6.57 -24.31
CA ALA A 488 -1.12 5.28 -24.90
C ALA A 488 -2.41 5.38 -25.76
N VAL A 489 -3.41 6.15 -25.31
CA VAL A 489 -4.62 6.45 -26.10
C VAL A 489 -4.28 7.23 -27.36
N ALA A 490 -3.40 8.23 -27.29
CA ALA A 490 -2.97 9.00 -28.46
C ALA A 490 -2.27 8.10 -29.50
N ILE A 491 -1.40 7.21 -29.05
CA ILE A 491 -0.73 6.22 -29.92
C ILE A 491 -1.77 5.28 -30.55
N ALA A 492 -2.70 4.73 -29.76
CA ALA A 492 -3.75 3.83 -30.27
C ALA A 492 -4.63 4.52 -31.32
N GLU A 493 -5.00 5.79 -31.13
CA GLU A 493 -5.73 6.58 -32.12
C GLU A 493 -4.90 6.82 -33.38
N GLY A 494 -3.61 7.11 -33.24
CA GLY A 494 -2.68 7.25 -34.38
C GLY A 494 -2.62 5.99 -35.23
N ILE A 495 -2.42 4.84 -34.59
CA ILE A 495 -2.39 3.53 -35.27
C ILE A 495 -3.71 3.27 -36.03
N LEU A 496 -4.86 3.52 -35.36
CA LEU A 496 -6.15 3.34 -36.02
C LEU A 496 -6.37 4.25 -37.21
N ARG A 497 -5.86 5.49 -37.19
CA ARG A 497 -5.95 6.43 -38.35
C ARG A 497 -5.13 5.92 -39.49
N VAL A 498 -3.88 5.50 -39.24
CA VAL A 498 -2.98 4.97 -40.31
C VAL A 498 -3.58 3.71 -40.94
N TRP A 499 -4.11 2.79 -40.09
CA TRP A 499 -4.71 1.57 -40.61
C TRP A 499 -5.95 1.83 -41.47
N ARG A 500 -6.82 2.78 -41.08
CA ARG A 500 -7.99 3.19 -41.89
C ARG A 500 -7.61 3.90 -43.16
N ALA A 501 -6.53 4.68 -43.15
CA ALA A 501 -6.03 5.35 -44.36
C ALA A 501 -5.52 4.31 -45.37
N LYS A 502 -4.77 3.30 -44.94
CA LYS A 502 -4.29 2.20 -45.81
C LYS A 502 -5.44 1.38 -46.39
N GLY A 503 -6.48 1.07 -45.58
CA GLY A 503 -7.64 0.31 -46.06
C GLY A 503 -8.54 1.04 -47.06
N LYS A 504 -8.50 2.39 -47.09
CA LYS A 504 -9.16 3.20 -48.14
C LYS A 504 -8.37 3.27 -49.41
N GLY A 505 -7.04 3.22 -49.33
CA GLY A 505 -6.17 3.25 -50.55
C GLY A 505 -6.22 1.96 -51.36
N THR A 506 -6.52 0.81 -50.75
CA THR A 506 -6.70 -0.47 -51.44
C THR A 506 -8.04 -0.59 -52.16
N LEU A 507 -9.06 0.15 -51.74
CA LEU A 507 -10.40 0.15 -52.39
C LEU A 507 -10.52 1.20 -53.51
N SER A 508 -9.55 2.08 -53.70
CA SER A 508 -9.53 3.07 -54.80
C SER A 508 -8.68 2.63 -55.99
N ASN A 509 -8.02 1.48 -55.90
CA ASN A 509 -7.17 0.90 -56.94
C ASN A 509 -7.79 -0.39 -57.56
N GLU A 510 -9.04 -0.74 -57.22
CA GLU A 510 -9.90 -1.66 -57.94
C GLU A 510 -11.07 -0.87 -58.64
#